data_2f0fbaced13b056de0dd58f78be4a023
#
_entry.id   2f0fbaced13b056de0dd58f78be4a023
#
_cell.length_a   1.000
_cell.length_b   1.000
_cell.length_c   1.000
_cell.angle_alpha   90.00
_cell.angle_beta   90.00
_cell.angle_gamma   90.00
#
_symmetry.space_group_name_H-M   'P 1'
#
loop_
_entity.id
_entity.type
_entity.pdbx_description
1 polymer ?
#
loop_
_entity_poly.entity_id
_entity_poly.type
_entity_poly.pdbx_seq_one_letter_code
_entity_poly.pdbx_strand_id
1 'polypeptide(L)'
;MLRTIFIPVRAIVGHNLCSAEGMKRMETPFIAAFALGALVLFVAYLGGLSRPSEPSDYLFYESLQQLGELCRAKYRQSHHYRSFAQRAEADSLHRVAVLFRAMAEAEGVQCENCRRAIESLGGRFHTPVVVAAEEFPAHIHLQSALQTKAEQHAGIIRRSMQRAIDEGNKYVARMLTWCDASDLKQILILQREMERMAEDDAPLYRVCPTCGNFIEEELQTHFCPHCMTASEEFLVFN
;
A
#
# COMPACT_ATOMS: atom_id res chain seq x y z
N MET A 1 -43.28 -1.00 -1.24
CA MET A 1 -44.18 -2.06 -0.67
C MET A 1 -43.28 -3.15 -0.10
N LEU A 2 -42.97 -3.09 1.16
CA LEU A 2 -42.23 -4.11 1.92
C LEU A 2 -43.16 -4.71 2.93
N ARG A 3 -43.46 -5.98 2.78
CA ARG A 3 -44.30 -6.74 3.72
C ARG A 3 -43.41 -7.34 4.80
N THR A 4 -43.64 -6.86 6.03
CA THR A 4 -43.09 -7.40 7.26
C THR A 4 -43.89 -8.64 7.62
N ILE A 5 -43.23 -9.80 7.76
CA ILE A 5 -43.85 -11.05 8.25
C ILE A 5 -43.61 -11.15 9.75
N PHE A 6 -44.66 -10.99 10.53
CA PHE A 6 -44.68 -11.27 11.96
C PHE A 6 -45.04 -12.75 12.16
N ILE A 7 -44.25 -13.51 12.92
CA ILE A 7 -44.57 -14.86 13.39
C ILE A 7 -44.85 -14.77 14.88
N PRO A 8 -46.03 -15.16 15.35
CA PRO A 8 -46.33 -15.15 16.77
C PRO A 8 -45.87 -16.46 17.44
N VAL A 9 -45.11 -16.32 18.53
CA VAL A 9 -44.78 -17.43 19.45
C VAL A 9 -45.99 -17.73 20.32
N ARG A 10 -46.59 -18.90 20.14
CA ARG A 10 -47.64 -19.40 20.98
C ARG A 10 -47.05 -20.19 22.15
N ALA A 11 -47.35 -19.76 23.34
CA ALA A 11 -47.08 -20.44 24.60
C ALA A 11 -47.80 -21.80 24.67
N ILE A 12 -47.05 -22.83 25.03
CA ILE A 12 -47.63 -24.10 25.48
C ILE A 12 -47.34 -24.21 26.98
N VAL A 13 -48.40 -23.92 27.76
CA VAL A 13 -48.43 -24.22 29.18
C VAL A 13 -49.01 -25.63 29.30
N GLY A 14 -48.19 -26.59 29.67
CA GLY A 14 -48.61 -27.91 30.04
C GLY A 14 -48.49 -28.11 31.58
N HIS A 15 -49.62 -28.15 32.26
CA HIS A 15 -49.70 -28.58 33.65
C HIS A 15 -49.36 -30.05 33.75
N ASN A 16 -48.40 -30.43 34.57
CA ASN A 16 -48.37 -31.70 35.25
C ASN A 16 -47.90 -31.51 36.70
N LEU A 17 -48.87 -31.57 37.63
CA LEU A 17 -48.57 -31.77 39.02
C LEU A 17 -48.17 -33.26 39.21
N CYS A 18 -46.95 -33.47 39.69
CA CYS A 18 -46.65 -34.77 40.34
C CYS A 18 -45.61 -34.56 41.45
N SER A 19 -46.13 -34.84 42.62
CA SER A 19 -45.55 -35.27 43.90
C SER A 19 -44.11 -34.85 44.24
N ALA A 20 -44.06 -34.11 45.34
CA ALA A 20 -42.87 -33.87 46.15
C ALA A 20 -42.45 -35.15 46.87
N GLU A 21 -41.46 -35.83 46.32
CA GLU A 21 -40.58 -36.76 47.07
C GLU A 21 -39.34 -37.03 46.17
N GLY A 22 -38.21 -36.53 46.56
CA GLY A 22 -36.97 -36.87 45.86
C GLY A 22 -36.00 -35.70 45.58
N MET A 23 -36.02 -34.72 46.47
CA MET A 23 -34.95 -33.72 46.42
C MET A 23 -33.63 -34.30 46.99
N LYS A 24 -33.09 -35.27 46.27
CA LYS A 24 -31.69 -35.67 46.52
C LYS A 24 -30.82 -34.46 46.30
N ARG A 25 -30.13 -34.08 47.36
CA ARG A 25 -29.02 -33.10 47.42
C ARG A 25 -28.19 -33.16 46.15
N MET A 26 -28.49 -32.28 45.21
CA MET A 26 -27.63 -32.09 44.03
C MET A 26 -26.31 -31.48 44.50
N GLU A 27 -25.33 -32.26 44.30
CA GLU A 27 -24.03 -32.22 44.91
C GLU A 27 -23.24 -30.96 44.58
N THR A 28 -22.57 -30.42 45.59
CA THR A 28 -21.59 -29.33 45.58
C THR A 28 -20.62 -29.24 44.38
N PRO A 29 -20.28 -30.31 43.62
CA PRO A 29 -19.38 -30.21 42.46
C PRO A 29 -19.98 -29.45 41.27
N PHE A 30 -21.29 -29.47 41.04
CA PHE A 30 -21.90 -28.74 39.93
C PHE A 30 -21.93 -27.23 40.15
N ILE A 31 -22.18 -26.78 41.38
CA ILE A 31 -22.16 -25.36 41.73
C ILE A 31 -20.73 -24.84 41.66
N ALA A 32 -19.73 -25.61 42.10
CA ALA A 32 -18.32 -25.28 42.03
C ALA A 32 -17.84 -25.19 40.56
N ALA A 33 -18.24 -26.12 39.68
CA ALA A 33 -17.88 -26.09 38.25
C ALA A 33 -18.51 -24.89 37.54
N PHE A 34 -19.76 -24.52 37.86
CA PHE A 34 -20.39 -23.32 37.27
C PHE A 34 -19.75 -22.02 37.76
N ALA A 35 -19.36 -21.93 39.04
CA ALA A 35 -18.66 -20.79 39.60
C ALA A 35 -17.26 -20.63 38.98
N LEU A 36 -16.54 -21.76 38.78
CA LEU A 36 -15.22 -21.75 38.13
C LEU A 36 -15.33 -21.33 36.67
N GLY A 37 -16.32 -21.84 35.94
CA GLY A 37 -16.59 -21.45 34.54
C GLY A 37 -16.93 -19.95 34.41
N ALA A 38 -17.79 -19.43 35.28
CA ALA A 38 -18.11 -18.01 35.34
C ALA A 38 -16.91 -17.13 35.67
N LEU A 39 -16.04 -17.60 36.61
CA LEU A 39 -14.81 -16.91 36.97
C LEU A 39 -13.82 -16.87 35.80
N VAL A 40 -13.64 -17.97 35.05
CA VAL A 40 -12.77 -18.02 33.86
C VAL A 40 -13.28 -17.11 32.79
N LEU A 41 -14.61 -17.09 32.52
CA LEU A 41 -15.19 -16.15 31.55
C LEU A 41 -15.07 -14.69 31.99
N PHE A 42 -15.21 -14.43 33.30
CA PHE A 42 -15.05 -13.09 33.85
C PHE A 42 -13.58 -12.61 33.77
N VAL A 43 -12.62 -13.49 34.08
CA VAL A 43 -11.17 -13.18 33.91
C VAL A 43 -10.82 -13.00 32.43
N ALA A 44 -11.36 -13.82 31.54
CA ALA A 44 -11.19 -13.64 30.10
C ALA A 44 -11.81 -12.32 29.59
N TYR A 45 -12.99 -11.95 30.13
CA TYR A 45 -13.64 -10.67 29.85
C TYR A 45 -12.83 -9.49 30.37
N LEU A 46 -12.32 -9.56 31.61
CA LEU A 46 -11.44 -8.53 32.17
C LEU A 46 -10.09 -8.47 31.44
N GLY A 47 -9.54 -9.61 31.04
CA GLY A 47 -8.33 -9.69 30.21
C GLY A 47 -8.55 -9.12 28.81
N GLY A 48 -9.75 -9.22 28.27
CA GLY A 48 -10.19 -8.57 27.03
C GLY A 48 -10.35 -7.05 27.15
N LEU A 49 -10.76 -6.58 28.34
CA LEU A 49 -10.82 -5.15 28.67
C LEU A 49 -9.45 -4.54 28.97
N SER A 50 -8.48 -5.38 29.37
CA SER A 50 -7.10 -4.99 29.67
C SER A 50 -6.16 -5.26 28.50
N ARG A 51 -6.67 -5.37 27.25
CA ARG A 51 -5.76 -5.24 26.12
C ARG A 51 -5.17 -3.85 26.25
N PRO A 52 -3.82 -3.75 26.42
CA PRO A 52 -3.18 -2.46 26.27
C PRO A 52 -3.65 -1.96 24.92
N SER A 53 -4.27 -0.78 24.88
CA SER A 53 -4.49 -0.06 23.63
C SER A 53 -3.15 -0.13 22.92
N GLU A 54 -3.10 -0.78 21.75
CA GLU A 54 -1.98 -0.63 20.82
C GLU A 54 -1.59 0.84 20.88
N PRO A 55 -0.31 1.20 20.92
CA PRO A 55 0.10 2.59 21.09
C PRO A 55 -0.38 3.40 19.89
N SER A 56 -1.66 3.73 19.88
CA SER A 56 -2.27 4.75 19.01
C SER A 56 -1.85 6.16 19.44
N ASP A 57 -0.84 6.28 20.33
CA ASP A 57 -0.30 7.54 20.80
C ASP A 57 0.45 8.33 19.71
N TYR A 58 0.66 7.73 18.55
CA TYR A 58 1.15 8.45 17.38
C TYR A 58 -0.04 8.88 16.52
N LEU A 59 -0.38 10.14 16.62
CA LEU A 59 -1.16 10.79 15.58
C LEU A 59 -0.53 10.39 14.23
N PHE A 60 -1.30 9.75 13.32
CA PHE A 60 -0.79 9.22 12.03
C PHE A 60 -0.02 7.89 12.06
N TYR A 61 -0.19 7.04 13.09
CA TYR A 61 0.51 5.76 13.16
C TYR A 61 0.32 4.88 11.91
N GLU A 62 -0.92 4.74 11.42
CA GLU A 62 -1.22 3.95 10.23
C GLU A 62 -0.67 4.58 8.95
N SER A 63 -0.72 5.90 8.81
CA SER A 63 -0.05 6.62 7.73
C SER A 63 1.46 6.37 7.74
N LEU A 64 2.10 6.37 8.91
CA LEU A 64 3.53 6.09 9.04
C LEU A 64 3.89 4.67 8.60
N GLN A 65 3.08 3.67 8.96
CA GLN A 65 3.30 2.29 8.52
C GLN A 65 3.20 2.16 7.00
N GLN A 66 2.11 2.66 6.41
CA GLN A 66 1.87 2.57 4.98
C GLN A 66 2.88 3.37 4.16
N LEU A 67 3.25 4.56 4.61
CA LEU A 67 4.33 5.35 4.01
C LEU A 67 5.67 4.61 4.08
N GLY A 68 5.95 3.93 5.19
CA GLY A 68 7.15 3.10 5.36
C GLY A 68 7.19 1.95 4.34
N GLU A 69 6.07 1.28 4.09
CA GLU A 69 5.97 0.23 3.07
C GLU A 69 6.17 0.80 1.66
N LEU A 70 5.50 1.90 1.34
CA LEU A 70 5.65 2.56 0.05
C LEU A 70 7.08 3.04 -0.18
N CYS A 71 7.70 3.69 0.81
CA CYS A 71 9.07 4.17 0.74
C CYS A 71 10.06 3.02 0.46
N ARG A 72 9.89 1.88 1.16
CA ARG A 72 10.70 0.67 0.91
C ARG A 72 10.47 0.11 -0.51
N ALA A 73 9.24 0.13 -1.00
CA ALA A 73 8.93 -0.31 -2.37
C ALA A 73 9.58 0.59 -3.41
N LYS A 74 9.44 1.92 -3.29
CA LYS A 74 10.07 2.91 -4.17
C LYS A 74 11.60 2.81 -4.15
N TYR A 75 12.19 2.63 -2.97
CA TYR A 75 13.63 2.42 -2.83
C TYR A 75 14.10 1.18 -3.61
N ARG A 76 13.46 0.01 -3.41
CA ARG A 76 13.82 -1.21 -4.14
C ARG A 76 13.64 -1.05 -5.64
N GLN A 77 12.54 -0.44 -6.10
CA GLN A 77 12.29 -0.21 -7.52
C GLN A 77 13.33 0.67 -8.17
N SER A 78 13.72 1.78 -7.52
CA SER A 78 14.81 2.64 -8.03
C SER A 78 16.10 1.85 -8.26
N HIS A 79 16.44 0.93 -7.36
CA HIS A 79 17.62 0.06 -7.52
C HIS A 79 17.44 -1.00 -8.61
N HIS A 80 16.30 -1.69 -8.65
CA HIS A 80 16.04 -2.72 -9.67
C HIS A 80 16.01 -2.11 -11.07
N TYR A 81 15.40 -0.95 -11.26
CA TYR A 81 15.36 -0.31 -12.58
C TYR A 81 16.75 0.13 -13.06
N ARG A 82 17.68 0.49 -12.17
CA ARG A 82 19.08 0.70 -12.56
C ARG A 82 19.72 -0.59 -13.09
N SER A 83 19.49 -1.73 -12.44
CA SER A 83 19.97 -3.03 -12.91
C SER A 83 19.29 -3.43 -14.24
N PHE A 84 17.99 -3.18 -14.37
CA PHE A 84 17.26 -3.46 -15.62
C PHE A 84 17.75 -2.60 -16.79
N ALA A 85 18.11 -1.34 -16.52
CA ALA A 85 18.72 -0.47 -17.52
C ALA A 85 20.05 -1.02 -18.02
N GLN A 86 20.92 -1.48 -17.10
CA GLN A 86 22.21 -2.08 -17.45
C GLN A 86 22.02 -3.36 -18.29
N ARG A 87 21.04 -4.19 -17.94
CA ARG A 87 20.72 -5.38 -18.72
C ARG A 87 20.19 -5.03 -20.11
N ALA A 88 19.30 -4.06 -20.23
CA ALA A 88 18.78 -3.62 -21.51
C ALA A 88 19.88 -3.06 -22.42
N GLU A 89 20.86 -2.34 -21.88
CA GLU A 89 22.05 -1.93 -22.63
C GLU A 89 22.86 -3.13 -23.13
N ALA A 90 23.08 -4.13 -22.28
CA ALA A 90 23.80 -5.36 -22.65
C ALA A 90 23.06 -6.15 -23.75
N ASP A 91 21.72 -6.09 -23.75
CA ASP A 91 20.88 -6.69 -24.78
C ASP A 91 20.74 -5.82 -26.04
N SER A 92 21.43 -4.68 -26.12
CA SER A 92 21.34 -3.67 -27.20
C SER A 92 19.94 -3.08 -27.39
N LEU A 93 19.15 -3.05 -26.33
CA LEU A 93 17.80 -2.47 -26.31
C LEU A 93 17.87 -1.05 -25.71
N HIS A 94 18.51 -0.14 -26.44
CA HIS A 94 18.81 1.21 -25.96
C HIS A 94 17.58 1.97 -25.48
N ARG A 95 16.49 1.87 -26.21
CA ARG A 95 15.19 2.44 -25.88
C ARG A 95 14.69 2.02 -24.48
N VAL A 96 14.76 0.72 -24.19
CA VAL A 96 14.36 0.15 -22.90
C VAL A 96 15.30 0.58 -21.78
N ALA A 97 16.60 0.71 -22.08
CA ALA A 97 17.57 1.19 -21.10
C ALA A 97 17.30 2.64 -20.69
N VAL A 98 16.98 3.52 -21.64
CA VAL A 98 16.60 4.92 -21.39
C VAL A 98 15.35 4.97 -20.50
N LEU A 99 14.32 4.18 -20.81
CA LEU A 99 13.11 4.08 -20.00
C LEU A 99 13.44 3.71 -18.54
N PHE A 100 14.21 2.63 -18.33
CA PHE A 100 14.53 2.20 -16.98
C PHE A 100 15.42 3.16 -16.21
N ARG A 101 16.32 3.89 -16.86
CA ARG A 101 17.09 4.97 -16.22
C ARG A 101 16.17 6.08 -15.71
N ALA A 102 15.24 6.53 -16.55
CA ALA A 102 14.29 7.57 -16.18
C ALA A 102 13.32 7.10 -15.07
N MET A 103 12.84 5.87 -15.15
CA MET A 103 12.00 5.27 -14.09
C MET A 103 12.76 5.13 -12.77
N ALA A 104 14.03 4.72 -12.80
CA ALA A 104 14.86 4.60 -11.60
C ALA A 104 14.99 5.95 -10.87
N GLU A 105 15.16 7.02 -11.62
CA GLU A 105 15.24 8.37 -11.05
C GLU A 105 13.89 8.83 -10.48
N ALA A 106 12.81 8.63 -11.22
CA ALA A 106 11.46 8.97 -10.74
C ALA A 106 11.14 8.27 -9.40
N GLU A 107 11.45 6.98 -9.28
CA GLU A 107 11.28 6.21 -8.03
C GLU A 107 12.18 6.73 -6.91
N GLY A 108 13.41 7.14 -7.23
CA GLY A 108 14.34 7.75 -6.27
C GLY A 108 13.79 9.04 -5.67
N VAL A 109 13.29 9.95 -6.51
CA VAL A 109 12.66 11.20 -6.08
C VAL A 109 11.41 10.93 -5.23
N GLN A 110 10.56 10.00 -5.64
CA GLN A 110 9.34 9.64 -4.89
C GLN A 110 9.69 8.99 -3.54
N CYS A 111 10.72 8.13 -3.49
CA CYS A 111 11.23 7.56 -2.24
C CYS A 111 11.68 8.65 -1.27
N GLU A 112 12.45 9.62 -1.75
CA GLU A 112 12.94 10.75 -0.93
C GLU A 112 11.78 11.60 -0.40
N ASN A 113 10.75 11.84 -1.21
CA ASN A 113 9.55 12.54 -0.77
C ASN A 113 8.77 11.74 0.31
N CYS A 114 8.65 10.42 0.15
CA CYS A 114 8.06 9.56 1.18
C CYS A 114 8.89 9.59 2.48
N ARG A 115 10.22 9.54 2.39
CA ARG A 115 11.12 9.63 3.54
C ARG A 115 10.92 10.94 4.31
N ARG A 116 10.88 12.08 3.60
CA ARG A 116 10.61 13.39 4.20
C ARG A 116 9.22 13.45 4.83
N ALA A 117 8.21 12.84 4.23
CA ALA A 117 6.88 12.76 4.81
C ALA A 117 6.89 11.95 6.12
N ILE A 118 7.55 10.80 6.17
CA ILE A 118 7.73 10.00 7.38
C ILE A 118 8.39 10.83 8.49
N GLU A 119 9.48 11.54 8.17
CA GLU A 119 10.20 12.37 9.14
C GLU A 119 9.37 13.55 9.64
N SER A 120 8.58 14.17 8.76
CA SER A 120 7.68 15.27 9.15
C SER A 120 6.56 14.84 10.11
N LEU A 121 6.23 13.54 10.12
CA LEU A 121 5.28 12.92 11.03
C LEU A 121 5.94 12.35 12.30
N GLY A 122 7.23 12.62 12.51
CA GLY A 122 8.00 12.13 13.66
C GLY A 122 8.50 10.69 13.55
N GLY A 123 8.29 10.04 12.39
CA GLY A 123 8.78 8.70 12.09
C GLY A 123 10.24 8.67 11.65
N ARG A 124 10.76 7.46 11.45
CA ARG A 124 12.10 7.22 10.88
C ARG A 124 12.01 6.19 9.77
N PHE A 125 12.68 6.46 8.66
CA PHE A 125 12.82 5.50 7.59
C PHE A 125 14.16 4.77 7.71
N HIS A 126 14.12 3.45 7.66
CA HIS A 126 15.31 2.60 7.60
C HIS A 126 15.43 2.03 6.19
N THR A 127 16.54 2.33 5.55
CA THR A 127 16.85 1.85 4.20
C THR A 127 16.86 0.32 4.18
N PRO A 128 16.05 -0.33 3.34
CA PRO A 128 16.04 -1.78 3.25
C PRO A 128 17.30 -2.30 2.54
N VAL A 129 17.69 -3.52 2.86
CA VAL A 129 18.65 -4.26 2.03
C VAL A 129 17.98 -4.58 0.70
N VAL A 130 18.65 -4.25 -0.40
CA VAL A 130 18.18 -4.60 -1.74
C VAL A 130 18.93 -5.86 -2.20
N VAL A 131 18.17 -6.91 -2.48
CA VAL A 131 18.70 -8.09 -3.15
C VAL A 131 18.89 -7.72 -4.62
N ALA A 132 20.03 -8.11 -5.21
CA ALA A 132 20.27 -7.87 -6.63
C ALA A 132 19.12 -8.47 -7.45
N ALA A 133 18.71 -7.76 -8.49
CA ALA A 133 17.74 -8.29 -9.43
C ALA A 133 18.32 -9.52 -10.15
N GLU A 134 17.49 -10.53 -10.39
CA GLU A 134 17.90 -11.69 -11.19
C GLU A 134 18.22 -11.26 -12.63
N GLU A 135 19.18 -11.92 -13.24
CA GLU A 135 19.63 -11.61 -14.60
C GLU A 135 18.70 -12.27 -15.64
N PHE A 136 17.57 -11.64 -15.88
CA PHE A 136 16.66 -12.01 -16.95
C PHE A 136 16.85 -11.13 -18.18
N PRO A 137 16.42 -11.58 -19.37
CA PRO A 137 16.32 -10.74 -20.56
C PRO A 137 15.43 -9.50 -20.35
N ALA A 138 15.74 -8.41 -21.05
CA ALA A 138 15.07 -7.11 -20.83
C ALA A 138 13.54 -7.16 -20.99
N HIS A 139 12.99 -8.00 -21.86
CA HIS A 139 11.53 -8.15 -22.00
C HIS A 139 10.85 -8.72 -20.75
N ILE A 140 11.52 -9.61 -20.01
CA ILE A 140 11.05 -10.14 -18.73
C ILE A 140 11.07 -9.03 -17.67
N HIS A 141 12.09 -8.18 -17.69
CA HIS A 141 12.14 -7.02 -16.78
C HIS A 141 11.03 -6.00 -17.06
N LEU A 142 10.71 -5.74 -18.34
CA LEU A 142 9.56 -4.89 -18.70
C LEU A 142 8.25 -5.46 -18.16
N GLN A 143 8.01 -6.76 -18.35
CA GLN A 143 6.82 -7.44 -17.86
C GLN A 143 6.72 -7.39 -16.33
N SER A 144 7.82 -7.68 -15.63
CA SER A 144 7.92 -7.62 -14.17
C SER A 144 7.68 -6.20 -13.64
N ALA A 145 8.25 -5.19 -14.30
CA ALA A 145 8.03 -3.78 -13.95
C ALA A 145 6.56 -3.39 -14.11
N LEU A 146 5.93 -3.75 -15.22
CA LEU A 146 4.51 -3.50 -15.49
C LEU A 146 3.61 -4.13 -14.43
N GLN A 147 3.83 -5.42 -14.13
CA GLN A 147 3.06 -6.13 -13.11
C GLN A 147 3.22 -5.47 -11.73
N THR A 148 4.45 -5.21 -11.32
CA THR A 148 4.74 -4.58 -10.02
C THR A 148 4.08 -3.21 -9.88
N LYS A 149 4.13 -2.39 -10.93
CA LYS A 149 3.48 -1.06 -10.94
C LYS A 149 1.96 -1.17 -10.87
N ALA A 150 1.35 -2.06 -11.63
CA ALA A 150 -0.10 -2.27 -11.62
C ALA A 150 -0.60 -2.72 -10.23
N GLU A 151 0.10 -3.65 -9.59
CA GLU A 151 -0.20 -4.12 -8.24
C GLU A 151 -0.10 -3.00 -7.18
N GLN A 152 0.94 -2.16 -7.27
CA GLN A 152 1.14 -1.05 -6.35
C GLN A 152 0.09 0.04 -6.53
N HIS A 153 -0.20 0.42 -7.77
CA HIS A 153 -1.24 1.38 -8.09
C HIS A 153 -2.62 0.92 -7.59
N ALA A 154 -2.99 -0.34 -7.83
CA ALA A 154 -4.27 -0.90 -7.38
C ALA A 154 -4.35 -1.08 -5.84
N GLY A 155 -3.22 -1.25 -5.18
CA GLY A 155 -3.13 -1.68 -3.78
C GLY A 155 -2.68 -0.58 -2.81
N ILE A 156 -1.36 -0.50 -2.60
CA ILE A 156 -0.78 0.26 -1.49
C ILE A 156 -1.04 1.77 -1.59
N ILE A 157 -0.92 2.36 -2.78
CA ILE A 157 -1.03 3.82 -2.95
C ILE A 157 -2.45 4.29 -2.62
N ARG A 158 -3.47 3.60 -3.13
CA ARG A 158 -4.87 3.96 -2.87
C ARG A 158 -5.24 3.85 -1.40
N ARG A 159 -4.80 2.78 -0.72
CA ARG A 159 -5.04 2.63 0.73
C ARG A 159 -4.35 3.72 1.53
N SER A 160 -3.09 4.01 1.21
CA SER A 160 -2.32 5.06 1.87
C SER A 160 -2.92 6.45 1.66
N MET A 161 -3.42 6.73 0.47
CA MET A 161 -4.09 8.00 0.14
C MET A 161 -5.40 8.14 0.91
N GLN A 162 -6.24 7.10 0.94
CA GLN A 162 -7.49 7.11 1.71
C GLN A 162 -7.20 7.34 3.18
N ARG A 163 -6.21 6.66 3.75
CA ARG A 163 -5.83 6.84 5.15
C ARG A 163 -5.37 8.26 5.44
N ALA A 164 -4.53 8.84 4.60
CA ALA A 164 -4.08 10.22 4.75
C ALA A 164 -5.24 11.23 4.71
N ILE A 165 -6.26 10.96 3.89
CA ILE A 165 -7.49 11.76 3.83
C ILE A 165 -8.28 11.62 5.13
N ASP A 166 -8.50 10.39 5.61
CA ASP A 166 -9.26 10.10 6.84
C ASP A 166 -8.60 10.73 8.08
N GLU A 167 -7.28 10.77 8.12
CA GLU A 167 -6.48 11.42 9.17
C GLU A 167 -6.36 12.95 8.98
N GLY A 168 -6.92 13.50 7.90
CA GLY A 168 -6.84 14.95 7.59
C GLY A 168 -5.45 15.42 7.16
N ASN A 169 -4.54 14.50 6.81
CA ASN A 169 -3.18 14.82 6.41
C ASN A 169 -3.10 15.20 4.93
N LYS A 170 -3.43 16.46 4.62
CA LYS A 170 -3.47 17.01 3.26
C LYS A 170 -2.11 16.97 2.55
N TYR A 171 -1.01 17.08 3.29
CA TYR A 171 0.34 17.03 2.72
C TYR A 171 0.65 15.65 2.16
N VAL A 172 0.45 14.61 2.97
CA VAL A 172 0.67 13.22 2.56
C VAL A 172 -0.30 12.83 1.45
N ALA A 173 -1.59 13.16 1.57
CA ALA A 173 -2.57 12.86 0.54
C ALA A 173 -2.18 13.47 -0.82
N ARG A 174 -1.73 14.72 -0.86
CA ARG A 174 -1.26 15.37 -2.09
C ARG A 174 -0.02 14.69 -2.67
N MET A 175 0.97 14.38 -1.83
CA MET A 175 2.18 13.66 -2.28
C MET A 175 1.83 12.29 -2.89
N LEU A 176 0.93 11.54 -2.25
CA LEU A 176 0.49 10.23 -2.76
C LEU A 176 -0.28 10.35 -4.08
N THR A 177 -1.07 11.42 -4.26
CA THR A 177 -1.73 11.71 -5.54
C THR A 177 -0.71 11.92 -6.67
N TRP A 178 0.40 12.58 -6.41
CA TRP A 178 1.48 12.75 -7.40
C TRP A 178 2.15 11.42 -7.73
N CYS A 179 2.41 10.58 -6.73
CA CYS A 179 2.95 9.23 -6.94
C CYS A 179 2.00 8.39 -7.79
N ASP A 180 0.70 8.38 -7.47
CA ASP A 180 -0.33 7.62 -8.17
C ASP A 180 -0.43 8.02 -9.65
N ALA A 181 -0.47 9.32 -9.93
CA ALA A 181 -0.53 9.83 -11.30
C ALA A 181 0.75 9.52 -12.10
N SER A 182 1.92 9.57 -11.47
CA SER A 182 3.19 9.20 -12.10
C SER A 182 3.24 7.70 -12.39
N ASP A 183 2.82 6.85 -11.44
CA ASP A 183 2.81 5.40 -11.61
C ASP A 183 1.85 4.97 -12.72
N LEU A 184 0.68 5.61 -12.84
CA LEU A 184 -0.25 5.35 -13.93
C LEU A 184 0.37 5.66 -15.30
N LYS A 185 1.09 6.78 -15.44
CA LYS A 185 1.82 7.09 -16.67
C LYS A 185 2.89 6.05 -16.98
N GLN A 186 3.67 5.63 -15.97
CA GLN A 186 4.68 4.60 -16.15
C GLN A 186 4.08 3.27 -16.60
N ILE A 187 2.89 2.88 -16.10
CA ILE A 187 2.16 1.69 -16.54
C ILE A 187 1.84 1.78 -18.04
N LEU A 188 1.29 2.91 -18.49
CA LEU A 188 0.92 3.11 -19.91
C LEU A 188 2.16 3.10 -20.81
N ILE A 189 3.25 3.69 -20.38
CA ILE A 189 4.52 3.70 -21.11
C ILE A 189 5.11 2.30 -21.18
N LEU A 190 5.15 1.56 -20.07
CA LEU A 190 5.64 0.18 -20.05
C LEU A 190 4.85 -0.72 -21.01
N GLN A 191 3.52 -0.59 -21.07
CA GLN A 191 2.69 -1.36 -22.02
C GLN A 191 3.09 -1.06 -23.46
N ARG A 192 3.25 0.21 -23.82
CA ARG A 192 3.64 0.61 -25.17
C ARG A 192 5.08 0.16 -25.49
N GLU A 193 6.01 0.30 -24.57
CA GLU A 193 7.41 -0.09 -24.80
C GLU A 193 7.59 -1.60 -24.95
N MET A 194 6.72 -2.42 -24.39
CA MET A 194 6.71 -3.87 -24.65
C MET A 194 6.42 -4.18 -26.13
N GLU A 195 5.62 -3.37 -26.82
CA GLU A 195 5.29 -3.52 -28.24
C GLU A 195 6.41 -2.96 -29.15
N ARG A 196 7.12 -1.95 -28.69
CA ARG A 196 8.07 -1.16 -29.47
C ARG A 196 9.54 -1.40 -29.09
N MET A 197 9.86 -2.38 -28.26
CA MET A 197 11.20 -2.52 -27.68
C MET A 197 12.31 -2.76 -28.71
N ALA A 198 11.98 -3.24 -29.93
CA ALA A 198 12.92 -3.49 -31.00
C ALA A 198 13.11 -2.29 -31.96
N GLU A 199 12.43 -1.16 -31.69
CA GLU A 199 12.60 0.05 -32.49
C GLU A 199 13.87 0.79 -32.10
N ASP A 200 14.61 1.32 -33.09
CA ASP A 200 15.90 1.97 -32.90
C ASP A 200 15.80 3.46 -32.51
N ASP A 201 14.59 4.04 -32.52
CA ASP A 201 14.40 5.42 -32.14
C ASP A 201 14.60 5.60 -30.62
N ALA A 202 15.37 6.61 -30.24
CA ALA A 202 15.59 6.92 -28.83
C ALA A 202 14.44 7.79 -28.29
N PRO A 203 13.64 7.29 -27.32
CA PRO A 203 12.64 8.12 -26.70
C PRO A 203 13.31 9.15 -25.78
N LEU A 204 12.70 10.32 -25.66
CA LEU A 204 13.09 11.31 -24.68
C LEU A 204 12.14 11.30 -23.49
N TYR A 205 12.66 11.01 -22.33
CA TYR A 205 11.90 11.09 -21.08
C TYR A 205 12.44 12.21 -20.20
N ARG A 206 11.54 12.84 -19.44
CA ARG A 206 11.87 13.86 -18.46
C ARG A 206 11.30 13.50 -17.11
N VAL A 207 12.07 13.73 -16.06
CA VAL A 207 11.65 13.48 -14.67
C VAL A 207 11.73 14.78 -13.89
N CYS A 208 10.63 15.15 -13.26
CA CYS A 208 10.59 16.30 -12.36
C CYS A 208 11.41 16.00 -11.09
N PRO A 209 12.45 16.80 -10.78
CA PRO A 209 13.30 16.53 -9.62
C PRO A 209 12.60 16.78 -8.28
N THR A 210 11.47 17.49 -8.29
CA THR A 210 10.70 17.80 -7.07
C THR A 210 9.70 16.71 -6.69
N CYS A 211 8.93 16.19 -7.65
CA CYS A 211 7.85 15.25 -7.33
C CYS A 211 8.00 13.86 -7.98
N GLY A 212 9.00 13.66 -8.83
CA GLY A 212 9.20 12.41 -9.57
C GLY A 212 8.16 12.17 -10.66
N ASN A 213 7.47 13.23 -11.11
CA ASN A 213 6.55 13.09 -12.24
C ASN A 213 7.33 12.71 -13.50
N PHE A 214 6.85 11.67 -14.18
CA PHE A 214 7.43 11.14 -15.40
C PHE A 214 6.72 11.75 -16.60
N ILE A 215 7.47 12.34 -17.54
CA ILE A 215 6.94 13.08 -18.68
C ILE A 215 7.64 12.62 -19.96
N GLU A 216 6.86 12.38 -21.01
CA GLU A 216 7.38 12.18 -22.36
C GLU A 216 7.51 13.52 -23.10
N GLU A 217 8.42 13.58 -24.05
CA GLU A 217 8.75 14.83 -24.75
C GLU A 217 7.58 15.48 -25.49
N GLU A 218 6.62 14.71 -25.98
CA GLU A 218 5.49 15.20 -26.77
C GLU A 218 4.65 16.27 -26.03
N LEU A 219 4.76 16.34 -24.71
CA LEU A 219 4.07 17.32 -23.88
C LEU A 219 5.05 18.48 -23.53
N GLN A 220 5.13 19.47 -24.39
CA GLN A 220 5.83 20.72 -24.07
C GLN A 220 5.06 21.48 -22.97
N THR A 221 5.42 21.23 -21.74
CA THR A 221 4.88 21.96 -20.59
C THR A 221 5.96 22.89 -20.04
N HIS A 222 5.61 24.14 -19.74
CA HIS A 222 6.53 25.07 -19.08
C HIS A 222 6.75 24.74 -17.60
N PHE A 223 5.82 23.99 -17.00
CA PHE A 223 5.84 23.63 -15.60
C PHE A 223 5.37 22.20 -15.39
N CYS A 224 5.85 21.58 -14.33
CA CYS A 224 5.33 20.30 -13.88
C CYS A 224 3.84 20.41 -13.52
N PRO A 225 2.94 19.60 -14.12
CA PRO A 225 1.52 19.68 -13.85
C PRO A 225 1.15 19.26 -12.41
N HIS A 226 2.06 18.60 -11.69
CA HIS A 226 1.81 18.15 -10.32
C HIS A 226 2.29 19.17 -9.28
N CYS A 227 3.51 19.70 -9.41
CA CYS A 227 4.14 20.50 -8.36
C CYS A 227 4.58 21.91 -8.80
N MET A 228 4.35 22.26 -10.06
CA MET A 228 4.67 23.56 -10.66
C MET A 228 6.17 23.87 -10.75
N THR A 229 7.05 22.90 -10.61
CA THR A 229 8.49 23.05 -10.89
C THR A 229 8.69 23.42 -12.36
N ALA A 230 9.58 24.38 -12.65
CA ALA A 230 9.86 24.82 -13.99
C ALA A 230 10.48 23.67 -14.84
N SER A 231 10.11 23.59 -16.12
CA SER A 231 10.55 22.49 -17.00
C SER A 231 12.05 22.48 -17.28
N GLU A 232 12.71 23.61 -17.13
CA GLU A 232 14.17 23.76 -17.27
C GLU A 232 14.93 22.98 -16.19
N GLU A 233 14.28 22.69 -15.05
CA GLU A 233 14.87 21.92 -13.96
C GLU A 233 14.75 20.40 -14.16
N PHE A 234 13.99 19.95 -15.17
CA PHE A 234 13.74 18.52 -15.36
C PHE A 234 15.01 17.77 -15.75
N LEU A 235 15.16 16.57 -15.16
CA LEU A 235 16.19 15.63 -15.56
C LEU A 235 15.79 14.98 -16.88
N VAL A 236 16.72 14.96 -17.83
CA VAL A 236 16.48 14.49 -19.20
C VAL A 236 17.20 13.17 -19.43
N PHE A 237 16.49 12.21 -20.05
CA PHE A 237 16.97 10.87 -20.38
C PHE A 237 16.74 10.60 -21.86
N ASN A 238 17.79 10.31 -22.58
CA ASN A 238 17.85 10.00 -24.01
C ASN A 238 18.93 8.94 -24.29
#